data_76811199427041c7c57e29f84ead83a8
#
_entry.id   76811199427041c7c57e29f84ead83a8
#
_cell.length_a   1.000
_cell.length_b   1.000
_cell.length_c   1.000
_cell.angle_alpha   90.00
_cell.angle_beta   90.00
_cell.angle_gamma   90.00
#
_symmetry.space_group_name_H-M   'P 1'
#
loop_
_entity.id
_entity.type
_entity.pdbx_description
1 polymer ?
#
loop_
_entity_poly.entity_id
_entity_poly.type
_entity_poly.pdbx_seq_one_letter_code
_entity_poly.pdbx_strand_id
1 'polypeptide(L)'
;MNIIDLINKKSDGKELSEQEINFFVNEYTKKNPTITDYQAASFLMAVKFKGMTIKETYYLTKATINSGDVFDLSSVSGIKIDKHSTGGVGDKVSLILGPMCVALGLKVAKLSSIGLGHTGGTLDKLASIGVNTVMSNHQALINLKKVGMFIMAQTPSICPADKVLCSIRNATGTVQALPLICASVLSKKIALKTDYIFIDLKYGSGAFMDNAKKAIEFGKMMMQVLKMFKRKGLIHITCMKQPLGRSIGNTIEVRSAINF
;
A
#
# COMPACT_ATOMS: atom_id res chain seq x y z
N MET A 1 -24.39 15.11 -8.55
CA MET A 1 -23.24 15.41 -7.70
C MET A 1 -22.20 16.09 -8.57
N ASN A 2 -21.56 17.16 -8.11
CA ASN A 2 -20.62 17.96 -8.90
C ASN A 2 -19.26 17.96 -8.19
N ILE A 3 -18.16 17.77 -8.95
CA ILE A 3 -16.81 17.74 -8.39
C ILE A 3 -16.39 19.10 -7.78
N ILE A 4 -16.88 20.21 -8.33
CA ILE A 4 -16.57 21.55 -7.80
C ILE A 4 -17.13 21.70 -6.37
N ASP A 5 -18.35 21.20 -6.12
CA ASP A 5 -18.94 21.24 -4.78
C ASP A 5 -18.12 20.41 -3.78
N LEU A 6 -17.58 19.25 -4.21
CA LEU A 6 -16.71 18.41 -3.37
C LEU A 6 -15.40 19.12 -3.06
N ILE A 7 -14.77 19.76 -4.07
CA ILE A 7 -13.53 20.53 -3.89
C ILE A 7 -13.77 21.66 -2.88
N ASN A 8 -14.83 22.46 -3.04
CA ASN A 8 -15.18 23.55 -2.14
C ASN A 8 -15.44 23.01 -0.73
N LYS A 9 -16.29 21.98 -0.61
CA LYS A 9 -16.61 21.36 0.67
C LYS A 9 -15.36 20.88 1.41
N LYS A 10 -14.42 20.21 0.68
CA LYS A 10 -13.18 19.73 1.29
C LYS A 10 -12.20 20.86 1.60
N SER A 11 -12.10 21.88 0.76
CA SER A 11 -11.24 23.05 1.01
C SER A 11 -11.72 23.88 2.21
N ASP A 12 -13.02 23.86 2.51
CA ASP A 12 -13.60 24.43 3.74
C ASP A 12 -13.32 23.56 4.99
N GLY A 13 -12.71 22.39 4.84
CA GLY A 13 -12.43 21.46 5.94
C GLY A 13 -13.64 20.62 6.38
N LYS A 14 -14.73 20.60 5.61
CA LYS A 14 -15.93 19.83 5.91
C LYS A 14 -15.73 18.34 5.58
N GLU A 15 -16.40 17.47 6.34
CA GLU A 15 -16.35 16.01 6.14
C GLU A 15 -17.17 15.60 4.92
N LEU A 16 -16.60 14.69 4.10
CA LEU A 16 -17.25 14.10 2.95
C LEU A 16 -17.99 12.81 3.34
N SER A 17 -19.15 12.61 2.74
CA SER A 17 -19.91 11.38 2.86
C SER A 17 -19.29 10.24 2.03
N GLU A 18 -19.72 9.00 2.31
CA GLU A 18 -19.34 7.83 1.49
C GLU A 18 -19.75 7.99 0.03
N GLN A 19 -20.91 8.55 -0.23
CA GLN A 19 -21.43 8.77 -1.58
C GLN A 19 -20.55 9.77 -2.36
N GLU A 20 -20.11 10.85 -1.72
CA GLU A 20 -19.24 11.87 -2.31
C GLU A 20 -17.85 11.30 -2.65
N ILE A 21 -17.28 10.51 -1.77
CA ILE A 21 -15.98 9.85 -2.01
C ILE A 21 -16.09 8.79 -3.11
N ASN A 22 -17.14 7.98 -3.11
CA ASN A 22 -17.41 7.02 -4.17
C ASN A 22 -17.59 7.71 -5.52
N PHE A 23 -18.32 8.83 -5.56
CA PHE A 23 -18.47 9.63 -6.78
C PHE A 23 -17.12 10.08 -7.33
N PHE A 24 -16.26 10.66 -6.47
CA PHE A 24 -14.92 11.08 -6.89
C PHE A 24 -14.11 9.93 -7.47
N VAL A 25 -14.01 8.81 -6.75
CA VAL A 25 -13.21 7.66 -7.20
C VAL A 25 -13.76 7.09 -8.50
N ASN A 26 -15.05 6.82 -8.56
CA ASN A 26 -15.67 6.19 -9.73
C ASN A 26 -15.58 7.08 -10.97
N GLU A 27 -15.89 8.37 -10.84
CA GLU A 27 -15.93 9.29 -11.98
C GLU A 27 -14.55 9.67 -12.50
N TYR A 28 -13.54 9.69 -11.61
CA TYR A 28 -12.17 10.00 -12.02
C TYR A 28 -11.43 8.78 -12.59
N THR A 29 -11.71 7.56 -12.10
CA THR A 29 -10.90 6.39 -12.45
C THR A 29 -11.54 5.48 -13.50
N LYS A 30 -12.73 5.80 -13.98
CA LYS A 30 -13.37 5.08 -15.09
C LYS A 30 -12.64 5.30 -16.42
N LYS A 31 -12.90 4.45 -17.41
CA LYS A 31 -12.26 4.48 -18.73
C LYS A 31 -12.38 5.84 -19.45
N ASN A 32 -13.54 6.49 -19.31
CA ASN A 32 -13.79 7.84 -19.84
C ASN A 32 -14.13 8.76 -18.67
N PRO A 33 -13.13 9.37 -18.01
CA PRO A 33 -13.37 10.18 -16.82
C PRO A 33 -14.24 11.41 -17.11
N THR A 34 -15.17 11.71 -16.20
CA THR A 34 -15.92 12.98 -16.24
C THR A 34 -15.26 14.05 -15.36
N ILE A 35 -14.37 13.62 -14.47
CA ILE A 35 -13.52 14.50 -13.65
C ILE A 35 -12.17 14.60 -14.36
N THR A 36 -11.73 15.83 -14.61
CA THR A 36 -10.45 16.09 -15.27
C THR A 36 -9.28 16.02 -14.29
N ASP A 37 -8.05 15.87 -14.80
CA ASP A 37 -6.84 15.80 -13.97
C ASP A 37 -6.66 17.04 -13.10
N TYR A 38 -6.94 18.25 -13.61
CA TYR A 38 -6.83 19.47 -12.81
C TYR A 38 -7.88 19.56 -11.71
N GLN A 39 -9.09 19.01 -11.91
CA GLN A 39 -10.11 18.91 -10.87
C GLN A 39 -9.70 17.88 -9.80
N ALA A 40 -9.19 16.73 -10.22
CA ALA A 40 -8.67 15.72 -9.31
C ALA A 40 -7.47 16.24 -8.52
N ALA A 41 -6.55 16.96 -9.17
CA ALA A 41 -5.41 17.61 -8.52
C ALA A 41 -5.87 18.61 -7.44
N SER A 42 -6.86 19.44 -7.76
CA SER A 42 -7.44 20.42 -6.82
C SER A 42 -8.07 19.73 -5.61
N PHE A 43 -8.84 18.66 -5.84
CA PHE A 43 -9.43 17.86 -4.76
C PHE A 43 -8.36 17.22 -3.87
N LEU A 44 -7.35 16.58 -4.46
CA LEU A 44 -6.26 15.94 -3.71
C LEU A 44 -5.40 16.96 -2.94
N MET A 45 -5.25 18.16 -3.47
CA MET A 45 -4.56 19.26 -2.76
C MET A 45 -5.40 19.76 -1.57
N ALA A 46 -6.73 19.86 -1.72
CA ALA A 46 -7.62 20.17 -0.58
C ALA A 46 -7.52 19.08 0.51
N VAL A 47 -7.47 17.79 0.12
CA VAL A 47 -7.21 16.68 1.07
C VAL A 47 -5.84 16.82 1.73
N LYS A 48 -4.80 17.20 1.00
CA LYS A 48 -3.46 17.38 1.56
C LYS A 48 -3.42 18.44 2.66
N PHE A 49 -4.11 19.56 2.47
CA PHE A 49 -4.12 20.67 3.43
C PHE A 49 -5.10 20.49 4.58
N LYS A 50 -6.27 19.93 4.32
CA LYS A 50 -7.35 19.80 5.32
C LYS A 50 -7.39 18.41 5.98
N GLY A 51 -6.70 17.42 5.42
CA GLY A 51 -6.75 16.04 5.87
C GLY A 51 -8.07 15.34 5.52
N MET A 52 -8.21 14.15 6.04
CA MET A 52 -9.45 13.37 6.05
C MET A 52 -9.64 12.76 7.44
N THR A 53 -10.90 12.64 7.86
CA THR A 53 -11.25 11.87 9.05
C THR A 53 -10.94 10.39 8.84
N ILE A 54 -10.92 9.60 9.90
CA ILE A 54 -10.78 8.14 9.81
C ILE A 54 -11.90 7.54 8.95
N LYS A 55 -13.10 8.10 9.07
CA LYS A 55 -14.27 7.65 8.33
C LYS A 55 -14.16 7.96 6.83
N GLU A 56 -13.71 9.16 6.46
CA GLU A 56 -13.40 9.50 5.06
C GLU A 56 -12.28 8.62 4.50
N THR A 57 -11.21 8.39 5.27
CA THR A 57 -10.10 7.52 4.86
C THR A 57 -10.55 6.07 4.65
N TYR A 58 -11.46 5.58 5.51
CA TYR A 58 -12.10 4.28 5.32
C TYR A 58 -12.94 4.24 4.04
N TYR A 59 -13.74 5.26 3.75
CA TYR A 59 -14.55 5.34 2.53
C TYR A 59 -13.68 5.37 1.27
N LEU A 60 -12.60 6.14 1.29
CA LEU A 60 -11.66 6.19 0.17
C LEU A 60 -10.98 4.83 -0.05
N THR A 61 -10.56 4.17 1.04
CA THR A 61 -10.01 2.82 0.98
C THR A 61 -11.01 1.83 0.39
N LYS A 62 -12.27 1.88 0.84
CA LYS A 62 -13.36 1.02 0.36
C LYS A 62 -13.67 1.26 -1.13
N ALA A 63 -13.78 2.51 -1.54
CA ALA A 63 -13.99 2.87 -2.95
C ALA A 63 -12.85 2.37 -3.83
N THR A 64 -11.61 2.48 -3.37
CA THR A 64 -10.42 1.98 -4.08
C THR A 64 -10.43 0.45 -4.19
N ILE A 65 -10.83 -0.28 -3.15
CA ILE A 65 -10.99 -1.75 -3.21
C ILE A 65 -12.07 -2.11 -4.23
N ASN A 66 -13.23 -1.45 -4.15
CA ASN A 66 -14.39 -1.74 -4.99
C ASN A 66 -14.19 -1.37 -6.47
N SER A 67 -13.13 -0.65 -6.81
CA SER A 67 -12.78 -0.33 -8.20
C SER A 67 -12.29 -1.54 -8.98
N GLY A 68 -11.98 -2.66 -8.34
CA GLY A 68 -11.42 -3.85 -8.99
C GLY A 68 -11.73 -5.14 -8.27
N ASP A 69 -10.97 -6.16 -8.62
CA ASP A 69 -11.13 -7.50 -8.09
C ASP A 69 -10.55 -7.66 -6.69
N VAL A 70 -11.07 -8.64 -5.99
CA VAL A 70 -10.54 -9.12 -4.72
C VAL A 70 -9.84 -10.46 -4.95
N PHE A 71 -8.62 -10.60 -4.46
CA PHE A 71 -7.87 -11.83 -4.59
C PHE A 71 -8.25 -12.81 -3.46
N ASP A 72 -9.12 -13.75 -3.80
CA ASP A 72 -9.55 -14.77 -2.84
C ASP A 72 -8.48 -15.86 -2.63
N LEU A 73 -8.08 -16.02 -1.37
CA LEU A 73 -7.11 -17.02 -0.93
C LEU A 73 -7.75 -18.18 -0.15
N SER A 74 -9.08 -18.31 -0.17
CA SER A 74 -9.81 -19.33 0.60
C SER A 74 -9.44 -20.77 0.23
N SER A 75 -9.03 -21.00 -1.03
CA SER A 75 -8.60 -22.31 -1.52
C SER A 75 -7.21 -22.77 -1.02
N VAL A 76 -6.54 -21.92 -0.23
CA VAL A 76 -5.22 -22.21 0.34
C VAL A 76 -5.36 -22.50 1.83
N SER A 77 -4.97 -23.68 2.26
CA SER A 77 -4.96 -24.08 3.67
C SER A 77 -3.86 -23.36 4.46
N GLY A 78 -4.06 -23.23 5.77
CA GLY A 78 -3.12 -22.56 6.67
C GLY A 78 -3.36 -21.06 6.81
N ILE A 79 -2.64 -20.42 7.73
CA ILE A 79 -2.74 -19.00 8.05
C ILE A 79 -2.01 -18.19 6.97
N LYS A 80 -2.74 -17.30 6.29
CA LYS A 80 -2.20 -16.41 5.25
C LYS A 80 -1.88 -15.05 5.83
N ILE A 81 -0.67 -14.57 5.58
CA ILE A 81 -0.18 -13.26 6.02
C ILE A 81 0.30 -12.42 4.84
N ASP A 82 0.16 -11.12 4.97
CA ASP A 82 0.85 -10.14 4.13
C ASP A 82 1.69 -9.20 4.99
N LYS A 83 2.90 -8.89 4.53
CA LYS A 83 3.78 -7.91 5.16
C LYS A 83 4.02 -6.73 4.22
N HIS A 84 3.69 -5.54 4.67
CA HIS A 84 4.00 -4.29 3.98
C HIS A 84 5.11 -3.54 4.72
N SER A 85 6.06 -2.98 3.97
CA SER A 85 6.97 -1.96 4.49
C SER A 85 6.60 -0.61 3.89
N THR A 86 6.66 0.46 4.67
CA THR A 86 6.50 1.81 4.14
C THR A 86 7.73 2.29 3.37
N GLY A 87 8.78 1.47 3.30
CA GLY A 87 10.00 1.76 2.56
C GLY A 87 11.06 2.45 3.39
N GLY A 88 12.30 2.25 2.97
CA GLY A 88 13.48 2.86 3.56
C GLY A 88 14.73 2.46 2.80
N VAL A 89 15.79 3.25 2.94
CA VAL A 89 17.09 2.98 2.32
C VAL A 89 17.72 1.76 2.98
N GLY A 90 17.97 0.70 2.18
CA GLY A 90 18.55 -0.54 2.69
C GLY A 90 17.56 -1.45 3.43
N ASP A 91 16.25 -1.30 3.21
CA ASP A 91 15.22 -2.18 3.77
C ASP A 91 15.11 -3.49 3.00
N LYS A 92 15.67 -4.55 3.54
CA LYS A 92 15.61 -5.91 3.01
C LYS A 92 14.77 -6.88 3.87
N VAL A 93 14.07 -6.39 4.90
CA VAL A 93 13.30 -7.22 5.85
C VAL A 93 12.35 -8.18 5.16
N SER A 94 11.65 -7.74 4.10
CA SER A 94 10.66 -8.59 3.41
C SER A 94 11.30 -9.84 2.77
N LEU A 95 12.55 -9.75 2.31
CA LEU A 95 13.27 -10.85 1.67
C LEU A 95 13.72 -11.93 2.68
N ILE A 96 13.95 -11.52 3.93
CA ILE A 96 14.36 -12.42 5.03
C ILE A 96 13.10 -12.97 5.73
N LEU A 97 12.19 -12.09 6.13
CA LEU A 97 11.02 -12.46 6.92
C LEU A 97 10.05 -13.38 6.15
N GLY A 98 9.90 -13.17 4.84
CA GLY A 98 9.01 -14.00 4.02
C GLY A 98 9.35 -15.49 4.11
N PRO A 99 10.56 -15.93 3.73
CA PRO A 99 10.99 -17.32 3.87
C PRO A 99 10.96 -17.85 5.31
N MET A 100 11.32 -17.02 6.30
CA MET A 100 11.24 -17.41 7.72
C MET A 100 9.80 -17.74 8.15
N CYS A 101 8.84 -16.91 7.75
CA CYS A 101 7.43 -17.16 8.03
C CYS A 101 6.94 -18.46 7.37
N VAL A 102 7.40 -18.76 6.15
CA VAL A 102 7.08 -20.03 5.47
C VAL A 102 7.67 -21.22 6.20
N ALA A 103 8.92 -21.13 6.65
CA ALA A 103 9.57 -22.17 7.44
C ALA A 103 8.83 -22.46 8.77
N LEU A 104 8.15 -21.45 9.32
CA LEU A 104 7.28 -21.57 10.50
C LEU A 104 5.85 -22.04 10.17
N GLY A 105 5.58 -22.46 8.93
CA GLY A 105 4.27 -23.01 8.52
C GLY A 105 3.23 -21.97 8.08
N LEU A 106 3.57 -20.68 8.01
CA LEU A 106 2.68 -19.65 7.51
C LEU A 106 2.67 -19.60 5.98
N LYS A 107 1.62 -19.03 5.41
CA LYS A 107 1.50 -18.74 3.98
C LYS A 107 1.68 -17.24 3.74
N VAL A 108 2.69 -16.87 2.94
CA VAL A 108 3.02 -15.45 2.69
C VAL A 108 2.51 -15.02 1.33
N ALA A 109 1.42 -14.26 1.32
CA ALA A 109 0.83 -13.69 0.12
C ALA A 109 1.16 -12.19 0.07
N LYS A 110 2.11 -11.79 -0.80
CA LYS A 110 2.61 -10.41 -0.80
C LYS A 110 2.42 -9.72 -2.15
N LEU A 111 1.56 -8.69 -2.16
CA LEU A 111 1.61 -7.67 -3.21
C LEU A 111 2.64 -6.61 -2.84
N SER A 112 3.52 -6.29 -3.77
CA SER A 112 4.59 -5.32 -3.58
C SER A 112 4.64 -4.29 -4.71
N SER A 113 5.48 -3.30 -4.56
CA SER A 113 5.72 -2.24 -5.56
C SER A 113 7.21 -2.04 -5.78
N ILE A 114 7.52 -1.30 -6.84
CA ILE A 114 8.83 -0.69 -7.06
C ILE A 114 9.11 0.36 -5.98
N GLY A 115 10.35 0.77 -5.83
CA GLY A 115 10.75 1.84 -4.94
C GLY A 115 10.15 3.19 -5.33
N LEU A 116 9.97 4.04 -4.33
CA LEU A 116 9.52 5.41 -4.51
C LEU A 116 10.61 6.37 -4.05
N GLY A 117 10.83 7.43 -4.82
CA GLY A 117 11.81 8.45 -4.51
C GLY A 117 13.23 7.87 -4.35
N HIS A 118 13.82 8.04 -3.17
CA HIS A 118 15.20 7.62 -2.85
C HIS A 118 15.31 6.18 -2.32
N THR A 119 14.22 5.40 -2.31
CA THR A 119 14.20 4.03 -1.77
C THR A 119 14.19 2.98 -2.87
N GLY A 120 14.80 1.81 -2.62
CA GLY A 120 14.67 0.63 -3.47
C GLY A 120 13.49 -0.24 -3.01
N GLY A 121 12.60 -0.62 -3.94
CA GLY A 121 11.46 -1.49 -3.66
C GLY A 121 11.83 -2.97 -3.63
N THR A 122 10.96 -3.78 -3.07
CA THR A 122 11.15 -5.24 -3.06
C THR A 122 11.14 -5.82 -4.48
N LEU A 123 10.32 -5.26 -5.37
CA LEU A 123 10.29 -5.71 -6.78
C LEU A 123 11.57 -5.36 -7.53
N ASP A 124 12.15 -4.17 -7.28
CA ASP A 124 13.41 -3.76 -7.89
C ASP A 124 14.55 -4.70 -7.49
N LYS A 125 14.57 -5.09 -6.22
CA LYS A 125 15.56 -6.05 -5.69
C LYS A 125 15.44 -7.41 -6.37
N LEU A 126 14.24 -7.97 -6.48
CA LEU A 126 13.99 -9.24 -7.12
C LEU A 126 14.27 -9.17 -8.63
N ALA A 127 13.89 -8.11 -9.31
CA ALA A 127 14.19 -7.89 -10.74
C ALA A 127 15.70 -7.82 -11.01
N SER A 128 16.47 -7.23 -10.11
CA SER A 128 17.93 -7.12 -10.26
C SER A 128 18.69 -8.44 -10.28
N ILE A 129 18.05 -9.54 -9.89
CA ILE A 129 18.57 -10.91 -9.95
C ILE A 129 17.78 -11.79 -10.93
N GLY A 130 17.00 -11.17 -11.83
CA GLY A 130 16.27 -11.89 -12.89
C GLY A 130 14.96 -12.56 -12.45
N VAL A 131 14.46 -12.31 -11.22
CA VAL A 131 13.19 -12.88 -10.78
C VAL A 131 12.02 -12.13 -11.43
N ASN A 132 11.17 -12.86 -12.15
CA ASN A 132 9.93 -12.30 -12.68
C ASN A 132 8.88 -12.17 -11.57
N THR A 133 8.49 -10.94 -11.27
CA THR A 133 7.47 -10.60 -10.27
C THR A 133 6.10 -10.28 -10.88
N VAL A 134 5.98 -10.31 -12.21
CA VAL A 134 4.72 -10.16 -12.93
C VAL A 134 4.13 -11.55 -13.18
N MET A 135 3.04 -11.87 -12.52
CA MET A 135 2.36 -13.15 -12.66
C MET A 135 0.84 -13.00 -12.55
N SER A 136 0.11 -13.97 -13.07
CA SER A 136 -1.35 -14.02 -12.91
C SER A 136 -1.75 -14.42 -11.49
N ASN A 137 -2.98 -14.09 -11.09
CA ASN A 137 -3.55 -14.53 -9.82
C ASN A 137 -3.53 -16.06 -9.68
N HIS A 138 -3.77 -16.78 -10.78
CA HIS A 138 -3.71 -18.26 -10.82
C HIS A 138 -2.29 -18.77 -10.49
N GLN A 139 -1.26 -18.21 -11.13
CA GLN A 139 0.13 -18.59 -10.87
C GLN A 139 0.54 -18.27 -9.43
N ALA A 140 0.10 -17.13 -8.88
CA ALA A 140 0.35 -16.77 -7.49
C ALA A 140 -0.28 -17.79 -6.51
N LEU A 141 -1.51 -18.28 -6.80
CA LEU A 141 -2.15 -19.32 -5.99
C LEU A 141 -1.37 -20.65 -6.05
N ILE A 142 -0.89 -21.06 -7.22
CA ILE A 142 -0.04 -22.26 -7.38
C ILE A 142 1.21 -22.11 -6.51
N ASN A 143 1.90 -20.98 -6.60
CA ASN A 143 3.10 -20.73 -5.82
C ASN A 143 2.81 -20.75 -4.32
N LEU A 144 1.70 -20.13 -3.88
CA LEU A 144 1.30 -20.11 -2.47
C LEU A 144 0.99 -21.52 -1.93
N LYS A 145 0.37 -22.38 -2.75
CA LYS A 145 0.11 -23.80 -2.38
C LYS A 145 1.39 -24.61 -2.35
N LYS A 146 2.23 -24.50 -3.37
CA LYS A 146 3.42 -25.35 -3.58
C LYS A 146 4.60 -24.92 -2.71
N VAL A 147 4.92 -23.62 -2.69
CA VAL A 147 6.12 -23.07 -2.05
C VAL A 147 5.81 -22.42 -0.70
N GLY A 148 4.54 -22.05 -0.46
CA GLY A 148 4.13 -21.33 0.75
C GLY A 148 4.18 -19.83 0.65
N MET A 149 4.69 -19.25 -0.46
CA MET A 149 4.72 -17.80 -0.64
C MET A 149 4.69 -17.37 -2.11
N PHE A 150 4.29 -16.12 -2.31
CA PHE A 150 4.59 -15.35 -3.50
C PHE A 150 4.89 -13.89 -3.14
N ILE A 151 5.69 -13.23 -3.98
CA ILE A 151 5.87 -11.78 -4.02
C ILE A 151 5.63 -11.35 -5.45
N MET A 152 4.60 -10.54 -5.68
CA MET A 152 4.23 -10.11 -7.03
C MET A 152 3.89 -8.63 -7.09
N ALA A 153 4.00 -8.09 -8.29
CA ALA A 153 3.49 -6.76 -8.60
C ALA A 153 1.95 -6.75 -8.52
N GLN A 154 1.38 -5.59 -8.22
CA GLN A 154 -0.07 -5.41 -8.30
C GLN A 154 -0.55 -5.68 -9.74
N THR A 155 -1.55 -6.53 -9.88
CA THR A 155 -2.20 -6.76 -11.18
C THR A 155 -3.08 -5.58 -11.57
N PRO A 156 -3.35 -5.37 -12.88
CA PRO A 156 -4.26 -4.31 -13.32
C PRO A 156 -5.68 -4.44 -12.77
N SER A 157 -6.10 -5.63 -12.35
CA SER A 157 -7.45 -5.87 -11.83
C SER A 157 -7.62 -5.59 -10.33
N ILE A 158 -6.52 -5.59 -9.56
CA ILE A 158 -6.58 -5.36 -8.10
C ILE A 158 -6.45 -3.86 -7.82
N CYS A 159 -7.51 -3.24 -7.27
CA CYS A 159 -7.53 -1.81 -6.90
C CYS A 159 -7.05 -0.88 -8.04
N PRO A 160 -7.58 -0.96 -9.28
CA PRO A 160 -7.10 -0.16 -10.41
C PRO A 160 -7.16 1.35 -10.14
N ALA A 161 -8.13 1.83 -9.37
CA ALA A 161 -8.22 3.23 -8.95
C ALA A 161 -6.97 3.72 -8.23
N ASP A 162 -6.31 2.87 -7.42
CA ASP A 162 -5.07 3.25 -6.73
C ASP A 162 -3.96 3.63 -7.71
N LYS A 163 -3.83 2.93 -8.83
CA LYS A 163 -2.82 3.25 -9.86
C LYS A 163 -3.04 4.63 -10.46
N VAL A 164 -4.30 4.96 -10.79
CA VAL A 164 -4.68 6.27 -11.34
C VAL A 164 -4.44 7.37 -10.32
N LEU A 165 -4.91 7.17 -9.08
CA LEU A 165 -4.71 8.13 -7.99
C LEU A 165 -3.22 8.33 -7.65
N CYS A 166 -2.40 7.27 -7.67
CA CYS A 166 -0.96 7.40 -7.44
C CYS A 166 -0.28 8.19 -8.55
N SER A 167 -0.69 8.02 -9.82
CA SER A 167 -0.13 8.76 -10.95
C SER A 167 -0.33 10.27 -10.78
N ILE A 168 -1.56 10.72 -10.54
CA ILE A 168 -1.85 12.15 -10.36
C ILE A 168 -1.19 12.71 -9.11
N ARG A 169 -1.11 11.93 -8.02
CA ARG A 169 -0.44 12.35 -6.79
C ARG A 169 1.06 12.61 -6.99
N ASN A 170 1.73 11.77 -7.78
CA ASN A 170 3.15 11.96 -8.11
C ASN A 170 3.37 13.25 -8.89
N ALA A 171 2.45 13.60 -9.80
CA ALA A 171 2.53 14.81 -10.62
C ALA A 171 2.18 16.10 -9.85
N THR A 172 1.41 16.00 -8.77
CA THR A 172 0.81 17.16 -8.08
C THR A 172 1.36 17.44 -6.68
N GLY A 173 2.41 16.71 -6.27
CA GLY A 173 3.02 16.90 -4.94
C GLY A 173 2.12 16.50 -3.76
N THR A 174 1.10 15.66 -3.98
CA THR A 174 0.16 15.21 -2.94
C THR A 174 0.48 13.82 -2.37
N VAL A 175 1.65 13.25 -2.72
CA VAL A 175 2.09 11.92 -2.27
C VAL A 175 2.11 11.79 -0.75
N GLN A 176 2.57 12.84 -0.04
CA GLN A 176 2.80 12.79 1.41
C GLN A 176 1.53 13.00 2.27
N ALA A 177 0.35 13.13 1.68
CA ALA A 177 -0.90 13.22 2.43
C ALA A 177 -1.22 11.88 3.12
N LEU A 178 -1.16 11.83 4.45
CA LEU A 178 -1.30 10.60 5.23
C LEU A 178 -2.58 9.81 4.93
N PRO A 179 -3.78 10.42 4.82
CA PRO A 179 -4.99 9.68 4.48
C PRO A 179 -4.89 9.00 3.11
N LEU A 180 -4.28 9.67 2.12
CA LEU A 180 -4.09 9.13 0.77
C LEU A 180 -3.08 7.98 0.76
N ILE A 181 -2.01 8.05 1.58
CA ILE A 181 -1.06 6.95 1.77
C ILE A 181 -1.76 5.77 2.44
N CYS A 182 -2.54 6.04 3.49
CA CYS A 182 -3.30 5.03 4.21
C CYS A 182 -4.22 4.24 3.26
N ALA A 183 -5.05 4.95 2.49
CA ALA A 183 -5.97 4.34 1.55
C ALA A 183 -5.24 3.52 0.47
N SER A 184 -4.17 4.07 -0.10
CA SER A 184 -3.36 3.39 -1.12
C SER A 184 -2.71 2.10 -0.60
N VAL A 185 -2.15 2.11 0.61
CA VAL A 185 -1.53 0.92 1.21
C VAL A 185 -2.58 -0.11 1.58
N LEU A 186 -3.59 0.29 2.36
CA LEU A 186 -4.56 -0.64 2.93
C LEU A 186 -5.50 -1.25 1.89
N SER A 187 -5.88 -0.53 0.84
CA SER A 187 -6.75 -1.08 -0.21
C SER A 187 -6.18 -2.37 -0.79
N LYS A 188 -4.91 -2.38 -1.18
CA LYS A 188 -4.24 -3.56 -1.74
C LYS A 188 -4.11 -4.71 -0.75
N LYS A 189 -3.85 -4.40 0.52
CA LYS A 189 -3.70 -5.40 1.58
C LYS A 189 -5.02 -6.05 1.95
N ILE A 190 -6.09 -5.25 1.97
CA ILE A 190 -7.44 -5.74 2.26
C ILE A 190 -8.00 -6.53 1.09
N ALA A 191 -7.77 -6.08 -0.16
CA ALA A 191 -8.19 -6.78 -1.37
C ALA A 191 -7.56 -8.17 -1.51
N LEU A 192 -6.40 -8.41 -0.91
CA LEU A 192 -5.69 -9.70 -0.94
C LEU A 192 -6.27 -10.76 0.00
N LYS A 193 -7.22 -10.42 0.85
CA LYS A 193 -7.93 -11.34 1.79
C LYS A 193 -7.04 -12.26 2.64
N THR A 194 -5.85 -11.82 3.04
CA THR A 194 -5.02 -12.54 4.01
C THR A 194 -5.65 -12.54 5.41
N ASP A 195 -5.32 -13.50 6.28
CA ASP A 195 -5.86 -13.56 7.64
C ASP A 195 -5.29 -12.43 8.52
N TYR A 196 -4.01 -12.09 8.32
CA TYR A 196 -3.32 -11.02 9.05
C TYR A 196 -2.55 -10.10 8.12
N ILE A 197 -2.50 -8.82 8.47
CA ILE A 197 -1.77 -7.78 7.77
C ILE A 197 -0.71 -7.20 8.72
N PHE A 198 0.57 -7.37 8.36
CA PHE A 198 1.69 -6.76 9.08
C PHE A 198 2.19 -5.52 8.36
N ILE A 199 2.25 -4.41 9.06
CA ILE A 199 2.80 -3.16 8.53
C ILE A 199 4.04 -2.79 9.31
N ASP A 200 5.17 -2.82 8.62
CA ASP A 200 6.46 -2.37 9.08
C ASP A 200 6.60 -0.89 8.70
N LEU A 201 6.23 -0.02 9.64
CA LEU A 201 6.18 1.41 9.45
C LEU A 201 7.51 2.03 9.83
N LYS A 202 8.25 2.49 8.83
CA LYS A 202 9.60 3.02 8.97
C LYS A 202 9.59 4.50 9.29
N TYR A 203 10.51 4.94 10.19
CA TYR A 203 10.76 6.35 10.46
C TYR A 203 12.26 6.66 10.51
N GLY A 204 12.64 7.89 10.27
CA GLY A 204 14.01 8.39 10.31
C GLY A 204 14.51 8.89 8.96
N SER A 205 15.75 9.30 8.88
CA SER A 205 16.34 9.92 7.68
C SER A 205 16.33 9.06 6.42
N GLY A 206 16.29 7.75 6.57
CA GLY A 206 16.17 6.81 5.46
C GLY A 206 14.74 6.41 5.09
N ALA A 207 13.72 7.01 5.71
CA ALA A 207 12.30 6.68 5.51
C ALA A 207 11.47 7.91 5.13
N PHE A 208 10.18 7.70 4.79
CA PHE A 208 9.25 8.79 4.48
C PHE A 208 8.71 9.51 5.72
N MET A 209 8.70 8.87 6.88
CA MET A 209 8.31 9.49 8.15
C MET A 209 9.57 9.99 8.87
N ASP A 210 9.65 11.30 9.13
CA ASP A 210 10.84 11.93 9.71
C ASP A 210 11.16 11.45 11.13
N ASN A 211 10.10 11.15 11.92
CA ASN A 211 10.25 10.82 13.33
C ASN A 211 9.20 9.82 13.83
N ALA A 212 9.48 9.24 15.01
CA ALA A 212 8.62 8.23 15.63
C ALA A 212 7.21 8.75 15.95
N LYS A 213 7.05 10.03 16.33
CA LYS A 213 5.75 10.60 16.69
C LYS A 213 4.80 10.58 15.49
N LYS A 214 5.25 11.07 14.32
CA LYS A 214 4.47 11.01 13.07
C LYS A 214 4.16 9.56 12.66
N ALA A 215 5.13 8.65 12.84
CA ALA A 215 4.91 7.24 12.55
C ALA A 215 3.84 6.61 13.46
N ILE A 216 3.84 6.94 14.76
CA ILE A 216 2.82 6.47 15.70
C ILE A 216 1.44 7.01 15.33
N GLU A 217 1.32 8.30 15.01
CA GLU A 217 0.06 8.92 14.60
C GLU A 217 -0.49 8.25 13.32
N PHE A 218 0.36 8.05 12.33
CA PHE A 218 -0.01 7.36 11.10
C PHE A 218 -0.37 5.89 11.34
N GLY A 219 0.38 5.19 12.19
CA GLY A 219 0.07 3.83 12.59
C GLY A 219 -1.29 3.69 13.27
N LYS A 220 -1.63 4.63 14.17
CA LYS A 220 -2.97 4.68 14.79
C LYS A 220 -4.08 4.86 13.76
N MET A 221 -3.90 5.76 12.79
CA MET A 221 -4.84 5.94 11.67
C MET A 221 -5.05 4.63 10.91
N MET A 222 -3.98 3.96 10.50
CA MET A 222 -4.05 2.69 9.76
C MET A 222 -4.78 1.60 10.57
N MET A 223 -4.49 1.49 11.87
CA MET A 223 -5.17 0.51 12.75
C MET A 223 -6.67 0.79 12.88
N GLN A 224 -7.07 2.06 12.98
CA GLN A 224 -8.48 2.44 13.04
C GLN A 224 -9.21 2.06 11.75
N VAL A 225 -8.59 2.32 10.58
CA VAL A 225 -9.15 1.94 9.29
C VAL A 225 -9.25 0.41 9.16
N LEU A 226 -8.20 -0.35 9.52
CA LEU A 226 -8.23 -1.82 9.53
C LEU A 226 -9.35 -2.37 10.42
N LYS A 227 -9.55 -1.77 11.60
CA LYS A 227 -10.64 -2.15 12.53
C LYS A 227 -12.02 -1.94 11.90
N MET A 228 -12.24 -0.84 11.16
CA MET A 228 -13.50 -0.60 10.44
C MET A 228 -13.75 -1.66 9.35
N PHE A 229 -12.71 -2.17 8.71
CA PHE A 229 -12.79 -3.31 7.78
C PHE A 229 -12.87 -4.67 8.48
N LYS A 230 -12.90 -4.73 9.82
CA LYS A 230 -12.84 -5.97 10.61
C LYS A 230 -11.64 -6.84 10.22
N ARG A 231 -10.52 -6.23 9.86
CA ARG A 231 -9.27 -6.92 9.48
C ARG A 231 -8.31 -6.96 10.66
N LYS A 232 -7.68 -8.11 10.84
CA LYS A 232 -6.62 -8.29 11.84
C LYS A 232 -5.30 -7.74 11.29
N GLY A 233 -4.66 -6.88 12.04
CA GLY A 233 -3.38 -6.29 11.64
C GLY A 233 -2.49 -5.96 12.81
N LEU A 234 -1.21 -5.86 12.55
CA LEU A 234 -0.18 -5.39 13.47
C LEU A 234 0.66 -4.33 12.77
N ILE A 235 0.87 -3.22 13.45
CA ILE A 235 1.79 -2.18 12.99
C ILE A 235 3.02 -2.18 13.89
N HIS A 236 4.17 -2.45 13.27
CA HIS A 236 5.47 -2.39 13.93
C HIS A 236 6.19 -1.13 13.47
N ILE A 237 6.58 -0.29 14.42
CA ILE A 237 7.26 0.98 14.14
C ILE A 237 8.75 0.76 14.30
N THR A 238 9.51 0.93 13.21
CA THR A 238 10.94 0.63 13.17
C THR A 238 11.76 1.82 12.70
N CYS A 239 12.95 1.96 13.31
CA CYS A 239 13.87 3.03 12.98
C CYS A 239 14.64 2.71 11.70
N MET A 240 14.67 3.69 10.77
CA MET A 240 15.41 3.62 9.52
C MET A 240 16.40 4.79 9.38
N LYS A 241 17.01 5.20 10.47
CA LYS A 241 18.15 6.14 10.46
C LYS A 241 19.41 5.50 9.89
N GLN A 242 19.46 4.18 9.91
CA GLN A 242 20.53 3.38 9.34
C GLN A 242 19.93 2.27 8.48
N PRO A 243 20.61 1.84 7.41
CA PRO A 243 20.23 0.67 6.63
C PRO A 243 20.24 -0.59 7.50
N LEU A 244 19.44 -1.59 7.13
CA LEU A 244 19.51 -2.92 7.73
C LEU A 244 20.75 -3.63 7.19
N GLY A 245 21.74 -3.84 8.07
CA GLY A 245 23.04 -4.38 7.69
C GLY A 245 23.91 -3.38 6.91
N ARG A 246 24.92 -3.89 6.19
CA ARG A 246 25.98 -3.08 5.54
C ARG A 246 25.84 -2.96 4.02
N SER A 247 24.83 -3.57 3.43
CA SER A 247 24.59 -3.58 1.98
C SER A 247 23.46 -2.67 1.62
N ILE A 248 23.68 -1.74 0.68
CA ILE A 248 22.69 -0.80 0.13
C ILE A 248 22.76 -0.89 -1.40
N GLY A 249 21.66 -1.23 -2.04
CA GLY A 249 21.53 -1.43 -3.48
C GLY A 249 20.81 -2.74 -3.79
N ASN A 250 20.10 -2.79 -4.92
CA ASN A 250 19.14 -3.88 -5.17
C ASN A 250 19.77 -5.26 -5.09
N THR A 251 20.74 -5.58 -5.94
CA THR A 251 21.37 -6.89 -6.00
C THR A 251 22.14 -7.26 -4.74
N ILE A 252 22.91 -6.33 -4.18
CA ILE A 252 23.73 -6.60 -2.99
C ILE A 252 22.87 -6.76 -1.72
N GLU A 253 21.69 -6.14 -1.67
CA GLU A 253 20.73 -6.38 -0.59
C GLU A 253 20.10 -7.76 -0.67
N VAL A 254 19.81 -8.28 -1.89
CA VAL A 254 19.36 -9.66 -2.07
C VAL A 254 20.45 -10.64 -1.63
N ARG A 255 21.70 -10.42 -2.08
CA ARG A 255 22.83 -11.24 -1.63
C ARG A 255 22.98 -11.22 -0.11
N SER A 256 22.85 -10.05 0.50
CA SER A 256 22.90 -9.91 1.96
C SER A 256 21.75 -10.65 2.67
N ALA A 257 20.56 -10.70 2.07
CA ALA A 257 19.42 -11.41 2.62
C ALA A 257 19.56 -12.94 2.50
N ILE A 258 20.21 -13.43 1.44
CA ILE A 258 20.49 -14.86 1.24
C ILE A 258 21.57 -15.36 2.23
N ASN A 259 22.53 -14.50 2.54
CA ASN A 259 23.63 -14.85 3.45
C ASN A 259 23.27 -14.66 4.94
N PHE A 260 22.04 -14.24 5.24
CA PHE A 260 21.51 -14.12 6.60
C PHE A 260 21.08 -15.48 7.15
#